data_9654461fdaaffc72cece13465bd5fb9e
#
_entry.id   9654461fdaaffc72cece13465bd5fb9e
#
_cell.length_a   1.000
_cell.length_b   1.000
_cell.length_c   1.000
_cell.angle_alpha   90.00
_cell.angle_beta   90.00
_cell.angle_gamma   90.00
#
_symmetry.space_group_name_H-M   'P 1'
#
loop_
_entity.id
_entity.type
_entity.pdbx_description
1 polymer ?
#
loop_
_entity_poly.entity_id
_entity_poly.type
_entity_poly.pdbx_seq_one_letter_code
_entity_poly.pdbx_strand_id
1 'polypeptide(L)'
;MSHEADKEKIISAMGGKKGLLDSGLPALVFLVAFNFTKDVAQSSYAALALSLVLTAIRLARRETIQHTISGVIGVAICAWLSNRSGKAEDFYLPGLGTNAIYGTAYLVSILVKWPVIGLFLGPLLDENFRWRKDPARTKVYIKATWIWVALFTVRIIVQYPLYLSGNVNALGTARLIMGYPLFIAAAWATWVVIKSGPRLREDLRATS
;
A
#
# COMPACT_ATOMS: atom_id res chain seq x y z
N MET A 1 -3.00 18.18 22.27
CA MET A 1 -3.73 17.55 21.16
C MET A 1 -3.60 16.05 21.33
N SER A 2 -4.71 15.36 21.48
CA SER A 2 -4.76 13.99 22.01
C SER A 2 -4.24 12.97 21.00
N HIS A 3 -3.48 11.98 21.47
CA HIS A 3 -2.96 10.83 20.69
C HIS A 3 -4.05 10.05 19.92
N GLU A 4 -5.30 10.18 20.33
CA GLU A 4 -6.46 9.56 19.68
C GLU A 4 -6.82 10.27 18.36
N ALA A 5 -6.80 11.61 18.32
CA ALA A 5 -7.12 12.37 17.12
C ALA A 5 -6.11 12.18 16.00
N ASP A 6 -4.84 11.96 16.33
CA ASP A 6 -3.78 11.70 15.34
C ASP A 6 -3.89 10.27 14.77
N LYS A 7 -4.29 9.30 15.59
CA LYS A 7 -4.59 7.93 15.13
C LYS A 7 -5.79 7.89 14.19
N GLU A 8 -6.86 8.61 14.53
CA GLU A 8 -8.06 8.67 13.68
C GLU A 8 -7.78 9.33 12.33
N LYS A 9 -6.98 10.41 12.31
CA LYS A 9 -6.57 11.06 11.06
C LYS A 9 -5.73 10.12 10.17
N ILE A 10 -4.80 9.35 10.75
CA ILE A 10 -3.99 8.40 10.01
C ILE A 10 -4.86 7.25 9.47
N ILE A 11 -5.75 6.69 10.28
CA ILE A 11 -6.66 5.62 9.87
C ILE A 11 -7.65 6.12 8.80
N SER A 12 -8.15 7.34 8.91
CA SER A 12 -9.06 7.94 7.92
C SER A 12 -8.34 8.24 6.60
N ALA A 13 -7.10 8.71 6.64
CA ALA A 13 -6.27 8.93 5.46
C ALA A 13 -5.93 7.64 4.71
N MET A 14 -5.92 6.49 5.41
CA MET A 14 -5.72 5.15 4.84
C MET A 14 -7.02 4.50 4.32
N GLY A 15 -8.11 5.25 4.19
CA GLY A 15 -9.42 4.74 3.73
C GLY A 15 -10.24 4.06 4.82
N GLY A 16 -9.87 4.22 6.11
CA GLY A 16 -10.55 3.64 7.25
C GLY A 16 -10.40 2.11 7.36
N LYS A 17 -10.87 1.53 8.48
CA LYS A 17 -10.85 0.07 8.69
C LYS A 17 -11.58 -0.71 7.59
N LYS A 18 -12.61 -0.12 6.97
CA LYS A 18 -13.39 -0.75 5.89
C LYS A 18 -12.65 -0.75 4.55
N GLY A 19 -11.99 0.34 4.16
CA GLY A 19 -11.24 0.40 2.90
C GLY A 19 -10.06 -0.57 2.86
N LEU A 20 -9.48 -0.82 4.02
CA LEU A 20 -8.41 -1.80 4.18
C LEU A 20 -8.90 -3.24 3.89
N LEU A 21 -10.03 -3.67 4.46
CA LEU A 21 -10.58 -5.01 4.24
C LEU A 21 -11.00 -5.21 2.78
N ASP A 22 -11.65 -4.24 2.19
CA ASP A 22 -12.23 -4.34 0.85
C ASP A 22 -11.19 -4.51 -0.28
N SER A 23 -9.97 -4.00 -0.12
CA SER A 23 -8.92 -4.12 -1.15
C SER A 23 -8.30 -5.53 -1.22
N GLY A 24 -8.35 -6.30 -0.13
CA GLY A 24 -7.87 -7.68 -0.08
C GLY A 24 -8.91 -8.72 -0.48
N LEU A 25 -10.21 -8.40 -0.33
CA LEU A 25 -11.30 -9.35 -0.57
C LEU A 25 -11.36 -9.92 -2.00
N PRO A 26 -11.21 -9.13 -3.08
CA PRO A 26 -11.21 -9.69 -4.42
C PRO A 26 -10.09 -10.70 -4.66
N ALA A 27 -8.88 -10.45 -4.13
CA ALA A 27 -7.76 -11.38 -4.24
C ALA A 27 -7.99 -12.66 -3.42
N LEU A 28 -8.63 -12.54 -2.26
CA LEU A 28 -9.03 -13.70 -1.45
C LEU A 28 -10.09 -14.54 -2.18
N VAL A 29 -11.11 -13.90 -2.76
CA VAL A 29 -12.15 -14.60 -3.51
C VAL A 29 -11.57 -15.28 -4.76
N PHE A 30 -10.66 -14.63 -5.47
CA PHE A 30 -9.93 -15.27 -6.56
C PHE A 30 -9.22 -16.53 -6.09
N LEU A 31 -8.46 -16.46 -4.99
CA LEU A 31 -7.71 -17.60 -4.45
C LEU A 31 -8.64 -18.76 -4.04
N VAL A 32 -9.72 -18.46 -3.33
CA VAL A 32 -10.69 -19.45 -2.88
C VAL A 32 -11.39 -20.09 -4.08
N ALA A 33 -11.91 -19.30 -5.00
CA ALA A 33 -12.56 -19.79 -6.20
C ALA A 33 -11.61 -20.67 -7.03
N PHE A 34 -10.35 -20.26 -7.19
CA PHE A 34 -9.35 -21.05 -7.93
C PHE A 34 -9.04 -22.39 -7.26
N ASN A 35 -9.06 -22.45 -5.93
CA ASN A 35 -8.87 -23.72 -5.24
C ASN A 35 -9.99 -24.72 -5.48
N PHE A 36 -11.24 -24.25 -5.64
CA PHE A 36 -12.39 -25.10 -5.90
C PHE A 36 -12.56 -25.43 -7.37
N THR A 37 -12.45 -24.46 -8.26
CA THR A 37 -12.75 -24.61 -9.69
C THR A 37 -11.58 -25.09 -10.53
N LYS A 38 -10.35 -24.76 -10.10
CA LYS A 38 -9.10 -24.88 -10.88
C LYS A 38 -9.16 -24.16 -12.24
N ASP A 39 -10.11 -23.24 -12.38
CA ASP A 39 -10.37 -22.48 -13.60
C ASP A 39 -10.06 -21.00 -13.36
N VAL A 40 -9.11 -20.47 -14.15
CA VAL A 40 -8.64 -19.08 -14.05
C VAL A 40 -9.76 -18.11 -14.42
N ALA A 41 -10.57 -18.43 -15.46
CA ALA A 41 -11.63 -17.55 -15.94
C ALA A 41 -12.73 -17.42 -14.89
N GLN A 42 -13.23 -18.54 -14.36
CA GLN A 42 -14.26 -18.53 -13.33
C GLN A 42 -13.81 -17.79 -12.07
N SER A 43 -12.59 -18.02 -11.64
CA SER A 43 -12.01 -17.36 -10.46
C SER A 43 -11.85 -15.85 -10.66
N SER A 44 -11.43 -15.44 -11.86
CA SER A 44 -11.31 -14.03 -12.25
C SER A 44 -12.66 -13.34 -12.27
N TYR A 45 -13.68 -13.98 -12.84
CA TYR A 45 -15.04 -13.44 -12.87
C TYR A 45 -15.66 -13.35 -11.47
N ALA A 46 -15.41 -14.33 -10.59
CA ALA A 46 -15.86 -14.27 -9.21
C ALA A 46 -15.24 -13.06 -8.45
N ALA A 47 -13.94 -12.84 -8.61
CA ALA A 47 -13.26 -11.68 -8.02
C ALA A 47 -13.78 -10.35 -8.57
N LEU A 48 -14.02 -10.28 -9.88
CA LEU A 48 -14.55 -9.09 -10.53
C LEU A 48 -16.00 -8.82 -10.09
N ALA A 49 -16.85 -9.85 -10.05
CA ALA A 49 -18.22 -9.72 -9.57
C ALA A 49 -18.29 -9.19 -8.14
N LEU A 50 -17.46 -9.73 -7.22
CA LEU A 50 -17.37 -9.22 -5.87
C LEU A 50 -16.91 -7.75 -5.87
N SER A 51 -15.90 -7.38 -6.65
CA SER A 51 -15.42 -6.00 -6.76
C SER A 51 -16.53 -5.04 -7.22
N LEU A 52 -17.35 -5.45 -8.18
CA LEU A 52 -18.50 -4.68 -8.65
C LEU A 52 -19.59 -4.54 -7.59
N VAL A 53 -19.89 -5.60 -6.85
CA VAL A 53 -20.86 -5.56 -5.73
C VAL A 53 -20.39 -4.61 -4.63
N LEU A 54 -19.12 -4.71 -4.22
CA LEU A 54 -18.55 -3.79 -3.22
C LEU A 54 -18.58 -2.34 -3.70
N THR A 55 -18.33 -2.13 -5.00
CA THR A 55 -18.44 -0.81 -5.64
C THR A 55 -19.86 -0.27 -5.59
N ALA A 56 -20.85 -1.08 -5.96
CA ALA A 56 -22.26 -0.69 -5.92
C ALA A 56 -22.70 -0.33 -4.50
N ILE A 57 -22.31 -1.12 -3.49
CA ILE A 57 -22.59 -0.82 -2.08
C ILE A 57 -21.97 0.50 -1.64
N ARG A 58 -20.73 0.79 -2.03
CA ARG A 58 -20.04 2.05 -1.70
C ARG A 58 -20.71 3.24 -2.38
N LEU A 59 -21.09 3.08 -3.63
CA LEU A 59 -21.79 4.13 -4.38
C LEU A 59 -23.17 4.43 -3.74
N ALA A 60 -23.89 3.40 -3.33
CA ALA A 60 -25.16 3.57 -2.59
C ALA A 60 -24.96 4.29 -1.24
N ARG A 61 -23.80 4.12 -0.60
CA ARG A 61 -23.41 4.83 0.64
C ARG A 61 -22.86 6.23 0.40
N ARG A 62 -22.82 6.71 -0.84
CA ARG A 62 -22.27 8.02 -1.24
C ARG A 62 -20.81 8.21 -0.82
N GLU A 63 -20.02 7.13 -0.80
CA GLU A 63 -18.57 7.20 -0.58
C GLU A 63 -17.87 7.78 -1.82
N THR A 64 -16.65 8.28 -1.66
CA THR A 64 -15.90 8.97 -2.72
C THR A 64 -15.71 8.06 -3.94
N ILE A 65 -16.28 8.44 -5.07
CA ILE A 65 -16.32 7.69 -6.34
C ILE A 65 -14.91 7.31 -6.82
N GLN A 66 -13.93 8.19 -6.62
CA GLN A 66 -12.56 8.01 -7.10
C GLN A 66 -11.88 6.74 -6.53
N HIS A 67 -12.01 6.47 -5.21
CA HIS A 67 -11.44 5.28 -4.58
C HIS A 67 -12.19 4.00 -4.98
N THR A 68 -13.47 4.13 -5.28
CA THR A 68 -14.34 3.00 -5.61
C THR A 68 -14.05 2.48 -7.03
N ILE A 69 -13.93 3.38 -8.00
CA ILE A 69 -13.64 3.02 -9.40
C ILE A 69 -12.22 2.47 -9.57
N SER A 70 -11.22 3.04 -8.87
CA SER A 70 -9.84 2.56 -8.97
C SER A 70 -9.68 1.09 -8.52
N GLY A 71 -10.46 0.67 -7.53
CA GLY A 71 -10.48 -0.73 -7.06
C GLY A 71 -10.97 -1.70 -8.14
N VAL A 72 -12.09 -1.39 -8.79
CA VAL A 72 -12.64 -2.21 -9.89
C VAL A 72 -11.67 -2.28 -11.06
N ILE A 73 -11.14 -1.15 -11.49
CA ILE A 73 -10.16 -1.09 -12.59
C ILE A 73 -8.95 -1.98 -12.25
N GLY A 74 -8.43 -1.91 -11.02
CA GLY A 74 -7.32 -2.74 -10.58
C GLY A 74 -7.63 -4.23 -10.67
N VAL A 75 -8.81 -4.67 -10.18
CA VAL A 75 -9.25 -6.07 -10.29
C VAL A 75 -9.49 -6.48 -11.73
N ALA A 76 -10.08 -5.60 -12.56
CA ALA A 76 -10.32 -5.88 -13.98
C ALA A 76 -9.00 -6.10 -14.75
N ILE A 77 -7.96 -5.31 -14.47
CA ILE A 77 -6.62 -5.50 -15.04
C ILE A 77 -6.03 -6.85 -14.61
N CYS A 78 -6.14 -7.20 -13.33
CA CYS A 78 -5.67 -8.48 -12.81
C CYS A 78 -6.41 -9.67 -13.49
N ALA A 79 -7.74 -9.58 -13.58
CA ALA A 79 -8.57 -10.58 -14.22
C ALA A 79 -8.27 -10.71 -15.72
N TRP A 80 -8.15 -9.58 -16.42
CA TRP A 80 -7.82 -9.57 -17.85
C TRP A 80 -6.45 -10.22 -18.11
N LEU A 81 -5.45 -9.88 -17.30
CA LEU A 81 -4.10 -10.40 -17.49
C LEU A 81 -4.04 -11.91 -17.29
N SER A 82 -4.63 -12.42 -16.19
CA SER A 82 -4.65 -13.86 -15.89
C SER A 82 -5.47 -14.65 -16.92
N ASN A 83 -6.60 -14.12 -17.39
CA ASN A 83 -7.39 -14.76 -18.46
C ASN A 83 -6.67 -14.78 -19.80
N ARG A 84 -5.94 -13.71 -20.14
CA ARG A 84 -5.19 -13.64 -21.41
C ARG A 84 -4.02 -14.60 -21.45
N SER A 85 -3.31 -14.78 -20.34
CA SER A 85 -2.16 -15.69 -20.24
C SER A 85 -2.55 -17.14 -19.95
N GLY A 86 -3.76 -17.39 -19.43
CA GLY A 86 -4.18 -18.68 -18.92
C GLY A 86 -3.50 -19.10 -17.61
N LYS A 87 -2.74 -18.20 -16.99
CA LYS A 87 -1.97 -18.43 -15.77
C LYS A 87 -2.61 -17.72 -14.57
N ALA A 88 -2.97 -18.49 -13.53
CA ALA A 88 -3.63 -17.96 -12.36
C ALA A 88 -2.72 -17.03 -11.54
N GLU A 89 -1.43 -17.28 -11.51
CA GLU A 89 -0.44 -16.42 -10.86
C GLU A 89 -0.39 -15.00 -11.44
N ASP A 90 -0.71 -14.83 -12.72
CA ASP A 90 -0.70 -13.52 -13.39
C ASP A 90 -1.78 -12.56 -12.85
N PHE A 91 -2.79 -13.08 -12.13
CA PHE A 91 -3.71 -12.25 -11.37
C PHE A 91 -2.99 -11.38 -10.32
N TYR A 92 -1.85 -11.83 -9.83
CA TYR A 92 -1.05 -11.13 -8.82
C TYR A 92 0.07 -10.25 -9.41
N LEU A 93 0.36 -10.39 -10.71
CA LEU A 93 1.44 -9.69 -11.39
C LEU A 93 1.35 -8.15 -11.31
N PRO A 94 0.17 -7.50 -11.48
CA PRO A 94 0.06 -6.05 -11.32
C PRO A 94 0.46 -5.58 -9.91
N GLY A 95 0.19 -6.39 -8.89
CA GLY A 95 0.61 -6.10 -7.51
C GLY A 95 2.11 -6.20 -7.30
N LEU A 96 2.79 -7.14 -7.94
CA LEU A 96 4.25 -7.22 -7.95
C LEU A 96 4.87 -5.99 -8.65
N GLY A 97 4.32 -5.61 -9.80
CA GLY A 97 4.73 -4.41 -10.52
C GLY A 97 4.56 -3.13 -9.68
N THR A 98 3.43 -3.02 -8.98
CA THR A 98 3.18 -1.90 -8.06
C THR A 98 4.22 -1.83 -6.93
N ASN A 99 4.58 -2.98 -6.32
CA ASN A 99 5.62 -3.02 -5.30
C ASN A 99 6.99 -2.59 -5.87
N ALA A 100 7.33 -3.00 -7.10
CA ALA A 100 8.58 -2.60 -7.76
C ALA A 100 8.60 -1.10 -8.05
N ILE A 101 7.51 -0.55 -8.57
CA ILE A 101 7.38 0.89 -8.87
C ILE A 101 7.50 1.71 -7.59
N TYR A 102 6.75 1.38 -6.55
CA TYR A 102 6.83 2.11 -5.28
C TYR A 102 8.18 1.95 -4.60
N GLY A 103 8.73 0.73 -4.53
CA GLY A 103 10.06 0.50 -3.97
C GLY A 103 11.14 1.35 -4.66
N THR A 104 11.12 1.39 -5.99
CA THR A 104 12.01 2.22 -6.79
C THR A 104 11.78 3.71 -6.57
N ALA A 105 10.52 4.17 -6.55
CA ALA A 105 10.19 5.57 -6.33
C ALA A 105 10.65 6.05 -4.94
N TYR A 106 10.43 5.25 -3.89
CA TYR A 106 10.91 5.57 -2.54
C TYR A 106 12.44 5.57 -2.48
N LEU A 107 13.12 4.61 -3.13
CA LEU A 107 14.58 4.58 -3.21
C LEU A 107 15.13 5.81 -3.92
N VAL A 108 14.60 6.14 -5.09
CA VAL A 108 14.99 7.33 -5.85
C VAL A 108 14.78 8.60 -5.02
N SER A 109 13.68 8.70 -4.29
CA SER A 109 13.39 9.85 -3.43
C SER A 109 14.45 10.08 -2.35
N ILE A 110 15.04 8.99 -1.83
CA ILE A 110 16.16 9.06 -0.89
C ILE A 110 17.43 9.58 -1.61
N LEU A 111 17.72 9.04 -2.78
CA LEU A 111 18.92 9.39 -3.57
C LEU A 111 18.91 10.87 -3.98
N VAL A 112 17.77 11.40 -4.37
CA VAL A 112 17.61 12.82 -4.71
C VAL A 112 17.44 13.72 -3.48
N LYS A 113 17.54 13.19 -2.26
CA LYS A 113 17.37 13.91 -0.99
C LYS A 113 15.99 14.58 -0.83
N TRP A 114 14.97 13.97 -1.43
CA TRP A 114 13.57 14.33 -1.29
C TRP A 114 12.75 13.13 -0.77
N PRO A 115 13.01 12.68 0.47
CA PRO A 115 12.36 11.48 1.01
C PRO A 115 10.84 11.62 1.00
N VAL A 116 10.15 10.65 0.41
CA VAL A 116 8.68 10.64 0.23
C VAL A 116 7.97 10.85 1.58
N ILE A 117 8.46 10.23 2.66
CA ILE A 117 7.87 10.40 3.98
C ILE A 117 7.95 11.84 4.47
N GLY A 118 9.02 12.56 4.15
CA GLY A 118 9.15 13.99 4.46
C GLY A 118 8.18 14.86 3.66
N LEU A 119 7.92 14.49 2.40
CA LEU A 119 6.95 15.19 1.55
C LEU A 119 5.52 15.05 2.09
N PHE A 120 5.14 13.85 2.59
CA PHE A 120 3.81 13.60 3.13
C PHE A 120 3.64 14.09 4.58
N LEU A 121 4.60 13.79 5.46
CA LEU A 121 4.47 14.10 6.87
C LEU A 121 4.94 15.51 7.24
N GLY A 122 5.78 16.14 6.43
CA GLY A 122 6.21 17.51 6.66
C GLY A 122 5.04 18.49 6.78
N PRO A 123 4.14 18.56 5.79
CA PRO A 123 2.92 19.38 5.89
C PRO A 123 1.99 18.94 7.03
N LEU A 124 1.87 17.64 7.29
CA LEU A 124 0.99 17.10 8.32
C LEU A 124 1.44 17.45 9.75
N LEU A 125 2.75 17.64 9.93
CA LEU A 125 3.39 18.02 11.20
C LEU A 125 3.68 19.52 11.30
N ASP A 126 3.09 20.34 10.44
CA ASP A 126 3.31 21.78 10.33
C ASP A 126 4.79 22.17 10.09
N GLU A 127 5.58 21.23 9.61
CA GLU A 127 6.97 21.47 9.23
C GLU A 127 7.11 21.94 7.78
N ASN A 128 6.08 21.71 6.94
CA ASN A 128 6.08 21.95 5.50
C ASN A 128 7.35 21.41 4.83
N PHE A 129 8.08 22.23 4.09
CA PHE A 129 9.38 21.86 3.49
C PHE A 129 10.59 22.40 4.28
N ARG A 130 10.38 23.00 5.47
CA ARG A 130 11.44 23.58 6.32
C ARG A 130 12.40 22.52 6.87
N TRP A 131 11.93 21.26 7.03
CA TRP A 131 12.76 20.13 7.43
C TRP A 131 13.97 19.91 6.52
N ARG A 132 13.92 20.34 5.25
CA ARG A 132 15.07 20.26 4.33
C ARG A 132 16.22 21.16 4.70
N LYS A 133 15.97 22.26 5.39
CA LYS A 133 16.99 23.19 5.90
C LYS A 133 17.65 22.66 7.17
N ASP A 134 17.11 21.62 7.78
CA ASP A 134 17.63 20.95 8.97
C ASP A 134 18.18 19.56 8.60
N PRO A 135 19.52 19.39 8.55
CA PRO A 135 20.14 18.12 8.21
C PRO A 135 19.79 16.99 9.18
N ALA A 136 19.57 17.30 10.48
CA ALA A 136 19.20 16.31 11.47
C ALA A 136 17.78 15.80 11.21
N ARG A 137 16.82 16.69 10.93
CA ARG A 137 15.45 16.35 10.61
C ARG A 137 15.33 15.62 9.26
N THR A 138 16.12 16.04 8.25
CA THR A 138 16.20 15.35 6.95
C THR A 138 16.63 13.89 7.11
N LYS A 139 17.63 13.59 7.96
CA LYS A 139 18.06 12.22 8.25
C LYS A 139 16.95 11.37 8.88
N VAL A 140 16.07 11.95 9.69
CA VAL A 140 14.92 11.24 10.26
C VAL A 140 13.96 10.81 9.15
N TYR A 141 13.60 11.69 8.24
CA TYR A 141 12.73 11.38 7.11
C TYR A 141 13.35 10.36 6.14
N ILE A 142 14.66 10.43 5.91
CA ILE A 142 15.38 9.42 5.12
C ILE A 142 15.29 8.05 5.80
N LYS A 143 15.55 7.94 7.12
CA LYS A 143 15.42 6.67 7.87
C LYS A 143 13.99 6.13 7.80
N ALA A 144 12.98 6.99 7.96
CA ALA A 144 11.58 6.60 7.84
C ALA A 144 11.25 6.09 6.43
N THR A 145 11.80 6.72 5.38
CA THR A 145 11.60 6.29 3.99
C THR A 145 12.26 4.93 3.71
N TRP A 146 13.41 4.62 4.32
CA TRP A 146 14.06 3.30 4.19
C TRP A 146 13.19 2.16 4.72
N ILE A 147 12.34 2.38 5.72
CA ILE A 147 11.37 1.38 6.21
C ILE A 147 10.45 0.94 5.07
N TRP A 148 9.98 1.87 4.26
CA TRP A 148 9.10 1.60 3.12
C TRP A 148 9.84 0.94 1.95
N VAL A 149 11.08 1.35 1.67
CA VAL A 149 11.94 0.65 0.70
C VAL A 149 12.10 -0.81 1.12
N ALA A 150 12.41 -1.07 2.39
CA ALA A 150 12.53 -2.42 2.93
C ALA A 150 11.22 -3.22 2.81
N LEU A 151 10.07 -2.59 3.12
CA LEU A 151 8.75 -3.21 2.98
C LEU A 151 8.50 -3.69 1.54
N PHE A 152 8.67 -2.82 0.55
CA PHE A 152 8.43 -3.18 -0.84
C PHE A 152 9.44 -4.21 -1.35
N THR A 153 10.72 -4.08 -0.95
CA THR A 153 11.77 -5.02 -1.31
C THR A 153 11.51 -6.42 -0.75
N VAL A 154 11.16 -6.55 0.53
CA VAL A 154 10.83 -7.83 1.16
C VAL A 154 9.61 -8.49 0.48
N ARG A 155 8.60 -7.71 0.10
CA ARG A 155 7.46 -8.22 -0.67
C ARG A 155 7.89 -8.80 -2.01
N ILE A 156 8.78 -8.14 -2.73
CA ILE A 156 9.28 -8.64 -4.01
C ILE A 156 10.12 -9.91 -3.80
N ILE A 157 11.05 -9.90 -2.84
CA ILE A 157 11.92 -11.05 -2.54
C ILE A 157 11.11 -12.31 -2.21
N VAL A 158 9.99 -12.17 -1.49
CA VAL A 158 9.15 -13.32 -1.12
C VAL A 158 8.18 -13.69 -2.24
N GLN A 159 7.49 -12.72 -2.84
CA GLN A 159 6.41 -13.02 -3.78
C GLN A 159 6.90 -13.35 -5.19
N TYR A 160 8.02 -12.78 -5.64
CA TYR A 160 8.52 -13.03 -6.99
C TYR A 160 8.97 -14.48 -7.23
N PRO A 161 9.71 -15.15 -6.34
CA PRO A 161 10.00 -16.58 -6.48
C PRO A 161 8.73 -17.45 -6.46
N LEU A 162 7.74 -17.11 -5.63
CA LEU A 162 6.46 -17.81 -5.58
C LEU A 162 5.66 -17.64 -6.87
N TYR A 163 5.74 -16.46 -7.49
CA TYR A 163 5.16 -16.21 -8.80
C TYR A 163 5.85 -17.07 -9.88
N LEU A 164 7.18 -17.13 -9.91
CA LEU A 164 7.93 -17.92 -10.87
C LEU A 164 7.68 -19.44 -10.72
N SER A 165 7.39 -19.91 -9.51
CA SER A 165 7.05 -21.30 -9.23
C SER A 165 5.64 -21.71 -9.67
N GLY A 166 4.79 -20.74 -10.08
CA GLY A 166 3.37 -20.99 -10.38
C GLY A 166 2.53 -21.42 -9.17
N ASN A 167 3.06 -21.28 -7.95
CA ASN A 167 2.33 -21.68 -6.75
C ASN A 167 1.36 -20.57 -6.31
N VAL A 168 0.18 -20.57 -6.92
CA VAL A 168 -0.88 -19.57 -6.70
C VAL A 168 -1.29 -19.49 -5.23
N ASN A 169 -1.37 -20.63 -4.54
CA ASN A 169 -1.78 -20.68 -3.14
C ASN A 169 -0.75 -20.01 -2.21
N ALA A 170 0.52 -20.36 -2.38
CA ALA A 170 1.60 -19.74 -1.60
C ALA A 170 1.70 -18.24 -1.90
N LEU A 171 1.59 -17.85 -3.18
CA LEU A 171 1.63 -16.46 -3.62
C LEU A 171 0.46 -15.65 -3.05
N GLY A 172 -0.77 -16.16 -3.15
CA GLY A 172 -1.96 -15.52 -2.61
C GLY A 172 -1.91 -15.38 -1.09
N THR A 173 -1.50 -16.43 -0.39
CA THR A 173 -1.33 -16.43 1.08
C THR A 173 -0.25 -15.44 1.50
N ALA A 174 0.92 -15.46 0.85
CA ALA A 174 1.99 -14.51 1.11
C ALA A 174 1.50 -13.06 0.92
N ARG A 175 0.74 -12.78 -0.14
CA ARG A 175 0.17 -11.46 -0.41
C ARG A 175 -0.78 -11.00 0.69
N LEU A 176 -1.62 -11.88 1.22
CA LEU A 176 -2.55 -11.56 2.31
C LEU A 176 -1.80 -11.29 3.63
N ILE A 177 -0.86 -12.15 4.00
CA ILE A 177 -0.09 -12.02 5.24
C ILE A 177 0.82 -10.78 5.19
N MET A 178 1.48 -10.56 4.06
CA MET A 178 2.35 -9.39 3.85
C MET A 178 1.58 -8.13 3.45
N GLY A 179 0.26 -8.19 3.35
CA GLY A 179 -0.59 -7.06 3.09
C GLY A 179 -0.63 -6.09 4.25
N TYR A 180 -1.73 -6.11 4.99
CA TYR A 180 -1.98 -5.17 6.09
C TYR A 180 -1.05 -5.32 7.29
N PRO A 181 -0.72 -6.53 7.77
CA PRO A 181 0.14 -6.65 8.94
C PRO A 181 1.49 -5.97 8.74
N LEU A 182 2.12 -6.20 7.59
CA LEU A 182 3.42 -5.60 7.27
C LEU A 182 3.32 -4.08 7.06
N PHE A 183 2.21 -3.62 6.44
CA PHE A 183 1.96 -2.20 6.22
C PHE A 183 1.75 -1.45 7.55
N ILE A 184 0.96 -2.01 8.47
CA ILE A 184 0.74 -1.46 9.81
C ILE A 184 2.05 -1.40 10.59
N ALA A 185 2.86 -2.46 10.54
CA ALA A 185 4.18 -2.50 11.17
C ALA A 185 5.11 -1.40 10.62
N ALA A 186 5.15 -1.20 9.31
CA ALA A 186 5.94 -0.15 8.69
C ALA A 186 5.44 1.26 9.07
N ALA A 187 4.14 1.47 9.10
CA ALA A 187 3.55 2.74 9.54
C ALA A 187 3.87 3.04 11.02
N TRP A 188 3.77 2.02 11.88
CA TRP A 188 4.15 2.15 13.29
C TRP A 188 5.64 2.44 13.46
N ALA A 189 6.52 1.70 12.77
CA ALA A 189 7.96 1.94 12.79
C ALA A 189 8.32 3.34 12.29
N THR A 190 7.66 3.80 11.22
CA THR A 190 7.78 5.17 10.71
C THR A 190 7.44 6.19 11.78
N TRP A 191 6.32 6.00 12.48
CA TRP A 191 5.89 6.86 13.57
C TRP A 191 6.91 6.89 14.71
N VAL A 192 7.41 5.74 15.14
CA VAL A 192 8.45 5.63 16.18
C VAL A 192 9.70 6.39 15.79
N VAL A 193 10.21 6.21 14.57
CA VAL A 193 11.41 6.90 14.06
C VAL A 193 11.21 8.42 14.04
N ILE A 194 10.04 8.89 13.63
CA ILE A 194 9.75 10.33 13.56
C ILE A 194 9.61 10.94 14.95
N LYS A 195 8.96 10.22 15.88
CA LYS A 195 8.73 10.69 17.25
C LYS A 195 10.01 10.69 18.09
N SER A 196 10.88 9.68 17.93
CA SER A 196 12.14 9.55 18.66
C SER A 196 13.27 10.37 18.06
N GLY A 197 13.12 10.83 16.82
CA GLY A 197 14.12 11.64 16.13
C GLY A 197 14.15 13.11 16.59
N PRO A 198 15.24 13.84 16.31
CA PRO A 198 15.33 15.26 16.60
C PRO A 198 14.17 16.03 15.94
N ARG A 199 13.57 16.94 16.69
CA ARG A 199 12.52 17.84 16.19
C ARG A 199 13.14 18.91 15.28
N LEU A 200 12.30 19.52 14.45
CA LEU A 200 12.70 20.68 13.66
C LEU A 200 13.20 21.80 14.58
N ARG A 201 14.31 22.43 14.23
CA ARG A 201 14.92 23.53 14.96
C ARG A 201 13.93 24.68 15.18
N GLU A 202 13.98 25.31 16.34
CA GLU A 202 13.01 26.34 16.74
C GLU A 202 13.10 27.61 15.87
N ASP A 203 14.32 27.99 15.44
CA ASP A 203 14.53 29.11 14.51
C ASP A 203 13.82 28.90 13.16
N LEU A 204 13.71 27.65 12.70
CA LEU A 204 12.98 27.30 11.48
C LEU A 204 11.46 27.15 11.69
N ARG A 205 11.01 27.06 12.95
CA ARG A 205 9.57 27.05 13.29
C ARG A 205 8.99 28.45 13.37
N ALA A 206 9.76 29.40 13.86
CA ALA A 206 9.32 30.78 14.09
C ALA A 206 9.15 31.61 12.80
N THR A 207 9.60 31.11 11.66
CA THR A 207 9.49 31.79 10.34
C THR A 207 8.19 31.44 9.58
N SER A 208 7.09 31.32 10.31
CA SER A 208 5.75 31.09 9.70
C SER A 208 5.00 32.39 9.48
#